data_f57a98cc04ec36ca468877a67bca56e2
#
_entry.id   f57a98cc04ec36ca468877a67bca56e2
#
_cell.length_a   1.000
_cell.length_b   1.000
_cell.length_c   1.000
_cell.angle_alpha   90.00
_cell.angle_beta   90.00
_cell.angle_gamma   90.00
#
_symmetry.space_group_name_H-M   'P 1'
#
loop_
_entity.id
_entity.type
_entity.pdbx_description
1 polymer ?
#
loop_
_entity_poly.entity_id
_entity_poly.type
_entity_poly.pdbx_seq_one_letter_code
_entity_poly.pdbx_strand_id
1 'polypeptide(L)'
;MDDMRNTSAPLYGKVEPATTKTTMSVREMRQLLGLGKTDSYWLLHKNLFEVILINDKMRIVISSFEKWYANQVKYHKVNGPPPGEELCKRSYSVLEVAEILKVDSDTVYTLIRQGKLKAETVDFWMRIPKEEFERWYRSQNRHRTAADRERDREIEAQTISIPEMAKL
;
A
#
# COMPACT_ATOMS: atom_id res chain seq x y z
N MET A 1 -1.60 42.16 -31.13
CA MET A 1 -1.97 41.06 -32.00
C MET A 1 -1.09 39.84 -31.81
N ASP A 2 0.20 40.03 -31.78
CA ASP A 2 1.13 38.89 -31.63
C ASP A 2 1.00 38.20 -30.29
N ASP A 3 0.69 38.97 -29.27
CA ASP A 3 0.55 38.43 -27.91
C ASP A 3 -0.57 37.42 -27.79
N MET A 4 -1.65 37.63 -28.52
CA MET A 4 -2.80 36.71 -28.48
C MET A 4 -2.46 35.36 -29.06
N ARG A 5 -1.68 35.35 -30.14
CA ARG A 5 -1.22 34.11 -30.75
C ARG A 5 -0.26 33.37 -29.85
N ASN A 6 0.60 34.10 -29.22
CA ASN A 6 1.57 33.54 -28.32
C ASN A 6 0.92 32.93 -27.08
N THR A 7 -0.13 33.55 -26.58
CA THR A 7 -0.90 33.03 -25.45
C THR A 7 -1.60 31.72 -25.79
N SER A 8 -2.04 31.57 -27.02
CA SER A 8 -2.73 30.36 -27.45
C SER A 8 -1.80 29.15 -27.50
N ALA A 9 -0.56 29.34 -27.91
CA ALA A 9 0.39 28.24 -28.04
C ALA A 9 0.61 27.47 -26.75
N PRO A 10 0.80 28.09 -25.59
CA PRO A 10 0.92 27.35 -24.32
C PRO A 10 -0.32 26.53 -23.98
N LEU A 11 -1.48 27.04 -24.35
CA LEU A 11 -2.73 26.31 -24.09
C LEU A 11 -2.80 25.02 -24.90
N TYR A 12 -2.32 25.05 -26.11
CA TYR A 12 -2.28 23.86 -26.94
C TYR A 12 -1.31 22.82 -26.39
N GLY A 13 -0.19 23.26 -25.82
CA GLY A 13 0.73 22.35 -25.18
C GLY A 13 0.14 21.57 -24.02
N LYS A 14 -0.86 22.14 -23.36
CA LYS A 14 -1.54 21.45 -22.25
C LYS A 14 -2.45 20.33 -22.70
N VAL A 15 -2.73 20.23 -23.98
CA VAL A 15 -3.53 19.15 -24.55
C VAL A 15 -2.71 17.86 -24.70
N GLU A 16 -1.40 17.97 -24.55
CA GLU A 16 -0.49 16.81 -24.61
C GLU A 16 -0.94 15.59 -23.82
N PRO A 17 -1.50 15.71 -22.62
CA PRO A 17 -1.97 14.54 -21.90
C PRO A 17 -2.93 13.65 -22.66
N ALA A 18 -3.65 14.20 -23.61
CA ALA A 18 -4.56 13.42 -24.45
C ALA A 18 -3.84 12.39 -25.33
N THR A 19 -2.54 12.58 -25.55
CA THR A 19 -1.72 11.68 -26.36
C THR A 19 -0.89 10.71 -25.52
N THR A 20 -1.18 10.59 -24.24
CA THR A 20 -0.45 9.73 -23.31
C THR A 20 -0.49 8.28 -23.76
N LYS A 21 0.66 7.63 -23.72
CA LYS A 21 0.81 6.22 -24.05
C LYS A 21 0.00 5.34 -23.09
N THR A 22 -0.62 4.32 -23.62
CA THR A 22 -1.33 3.31 -22.82
C THR A 22 -0.50 2.05 -22.62
N THR A 23 0.55 1.86 -23.42
CA THR A 23 1.44 0.70 -23.33
C THR A 23 2.89 1.12 -23.39
N MET A 24 3.78 0.29 -22.88
CA MET A 24 5.23 0.47 -22.97
C MET A 24 5.89 -0.79 -23.49
N SER A 25 7.09 -0.65 -24.06
CA SER A 25 7.88 -1.80 -24.50
C SER A 25 8.54 -2.50 -23.31
N VAL A 26 9.00 -3.72 -23.54
CA VAL A 26 9.80 -4.46 -22.55
C VAL A 26 11.08 -3.71 -22.21
N ARG A 27 11.69 -3.08 -23.19
CA ARG A 27 12.89 -2.26 -22.99
C ARG A 27 12.63 -1.07 -22.07
N GLU A 28 11.53 -0.38 -22.30
CA GLU A 28 11.11 0.75 -21.44
C GLU A 28 10.88 0.30 -20.00
N MET A 29 10.20 -0.84 -19.81
CA MET A 29 10.01 -1.43 -18.48
C MET A 29 11.34 -1.76 -17.81
N ARG A 30 12.28 -2.38 -18.54
CA ARG A 30 13.60 -2.70 -18.00
C ARG A 30 14.32 -1.44 -17.51
N GLN A 31 14.30 -0.40 -18.32
CA GLN A 31 14.93 0.86 -17.97
C GLN A 31 14.26 1.52 -16.77
N LEU A 32 12.94 1.45 -16.72
CA LEU A 32 12.15 2.01 -15.62
C LEU A 32 12.48 1.35 -14.29
N LEU A 33 12.65 0.04 -14.27
CA LEU A 33 12.94 -0.74 -13.06
C LEU A 33 14.43 -1.01 -12.84
N GLY A 34 15.28 -0.60 -13.75
CA GLY A 34 16.74 -0.86 -13.65
C GLY A 34 17.09 -2.34 -13.74
N LEU A 35 16.35 -3.11 -14.54
CA LEU A 35 16.54 -4.56 -14.67
C LEU A 35 17.39 -4.92 -15.87
N GLY A 36 18.13 -6.04 -15.78
CA GLY A 36 18.76 -6.66 -16.90
C GLY A 36 17.78 -7.47 -17.76
N LYS A 37 18.28 -8.04 -18.85
CA LYS A 37 17.46 -8.83 -19.78
C LYS A 37 16.85 -10.06 -19.10
N THR A 38 17.66 -10.78 -18.33
CA THR A 38 17.24 -12.01 -17.67
C THR A 38 16.19 -11.76 -16.62
N ASP A 39 16.40 -10.77 -15.77
CA ASP A 39 15.46 -10.43 -14.70
C ASP A 39 14.13 -9.93 -15.26
N SER A 40 14.15 -9.13 -16.32
CA SER A 40 12.95 -8.67 -16.98
C SER A 40 12.17 -9.80 -17.64
N TYR A 41 12.87 -10.77 -18.23
CA TYR A 41 12.25 -11.96 -18.79
C TYR A 41 11.48 -12.74 -17.72
N TRP A 42 12.11 -12.99 -16.57
CA TRP A 42 11.46 -13.70 -15.47
C TRP A 42 10.28 -12.92 -14.90
N LEU A 43 10.41 -11.61 -14.80
CA LEU A 43 9.31 -10.76 -14.33
C LEU A 43 8.09 -10.87 -15.24
N LEU A 44 8.27 -10.80 -16.53
CA LEU A 44 7.19 -10.94 -17.51
C LEU A 44 6.49 -12.30 -17.43
N HIS A 45 7.24 -13.37 -17.14
CA HIS A 45 6.69 -14.73 -17.08
C HIS A 45 5.91 -15.03 -15.79
N LYS A 46 5.90 -14.11 -14.82
CA LYS A 46 5.14 -14.26 -13.58
C LYS A 46 3.66 -13.85 -13.71
N ASN A 47 3.25 -13.29 -14.84
CA ASN A 47 1.88 -12.85 -15.09
C ASN A 47 1.33 -11.91 -14.02
N LEU A 48 2.15 -10.96 -13.57
CA LEU A 48 1.79 -10.02 -12.51
C LEU A 48 1.02 -8.80 -13.03
N PHE A 49 1.16 -8.51 -14.31
CA PHE A 49 0.47 -7.42 -15.00
C PHE A 49 0.20 -7.82 -16.45
N GLU A 50 -0.67 -7.07 -17.11
CA GLU A 50 -1.12 -7.39 -18.45
C GLU A 50 -0.07 -7.08 -19.51
N VAL A 51 0.21 -8.08 -20.35
CA VAL A 51 1.10 -7.98 -21.50
C VAL A 51 0.30 -8.37 -22.73
N ILE A 52 0.36 -7.55 -23.77
CA ILE A 52 -0.34 -7.80 -25.01
C ILE A 52 0.64 -7.83 -26.17
N LEU A 53 0.23 -8.43 -27.27
CA LEU A 53 1.00 -8.46 -28.52
C LEU A 53 0.43 -7.44 -29.49
N ILE A 54 1.27 -6.53 -29.95
CA ILE A 54 0.93 -5.57 -31.00
C ILE A 54 1.99 -5.70 -32.08
N ASN A 55 1.57 -6.09 -33.28
CA ASN A 55 2.50 -6.35 -34.41
C ASN A 55 3.64 -7.30 -34.00
N ASP A 56 3.29 -8.41 -33.35
CA ASP A 56 4.21 -9.44 -32.87
C ASP A 56 5.22 -8.96 -31.84
N LYS A 57 5.03 -7.78 -31.26
CA LYS A 57 5.87 -7.25 -30.20
C LYS A 57 5.11 -7.22 -28.88
N MET A 58 5.77 -7.62 -27.83
CA MET A 58 5.20 -7.57 -26.48
C MET A 58 5.09 -6.11 -26.02
N ARG A 59 3.90 -5.76 -25.57
CA ARG A 59 3.61 -4.44 -25.00
C ARG A 59 3.01 -4.62 -23.63
N ILE A 60 3.47 -3.84 -22.69
CA ILE A 60 2.99 -3.88 -21.30
C ILE A 60 1.94 -2.79 -21.12
N VAL A 61 0.77 -3.17 -20.63
CA VAL A 61 -0.31 -2.22 -20.35
C VAL A 61 0.07 -1.40 -19.13
N ILE A 62 0.28 -0.10 -19.31
CA ILE A 62 0.80 0.79 -18.27
C ILE A 62 -0.10 0.82 -17.04
N SER A 63 -1.42 0.91 -17.21
CA SER A 63 -2.36 0.95 -16.08
C SER A 63 -2.27 -0.32 -15.24
N SER A 64 -2.13 -1.48 -15.87
CA SER A 64 -1.97 -2.76 -15.18
C SER A 64 -0.62 -2.83 -14.43
N PHE A 65 0.45 -2.36 -15.07
CA PHE A 65 1.78 -2.30 -14.47
C PHE A 65 1.78 -1.36 -13.24
N GLU A 66 1.20 -0.18 -13.34
CA GLU A 66 1.15 0.77 -12.22
C GLU A 66 0.32 0.23 -11.06
N LYS A 67 -0.76 -0.46 -11.33
CA LYS A 67 -1.55 -1.13 -10.31
C LYS A 67 -0.73 -2.19 -9.58
N TRP A 68 0.01 -3.01 -10.33
CA TRP A 68 0.92 -3.99 -9.76
C TRP A 68 2.00 -3.31 -8.92
N TYR A 69 2.62 -2.26 -9.47
CA TYR A 69 3.69 -1.53 -8.80
C TYR A 69 3.22 -0.95 -7.45
N ALA A 70 2.01 -0.43 -7.39
CA ALA A 70 1.42 0.11 -6.18
C ALA A 70 1.14 -0.96 -5.10
N ASN A 71 1.12 -2.23 -5.47
CA ASN A 71 0.77 -3.34 -4.58
C ASN A 71 1.94 -4.30 -4.29
N GLN A 72 3.16 -3.90 -4.57
CA GLN A 72 4.36 -4.70 -4.31
C GLN A 72 5.46 -3.81 -3.70
N VAL A 73 6.49 -4.41 -3.14
CA VAL A 73 7.59 -3.68 -2.48
C VAL A 73 8.97 -4.12 -2.92
N LYS A 74 9.04 -5.13 -3.80
CA LYS A 74 10.30 -5.73 -4.23
C LYS A 74 10.99 -4.92 -5.33
N TYR A 75 10.23 -4.51 -6.34
CA TYR A 75 10.77 -3.80 -7.50
C TYR A 75 10.60 -2.29 -7.34
N HIS A 76 11.65 -1.54 -7.63
CA HIS A 76 11.68 -0.08 -7.46
C HIS A 76 11.97 0.58 -8.79
N LYS A 77 11.23 1.63 -9.10
CA LYS A 77 11.56 2.50 -10.23
C LYS A 77 12.87 3.26 -9.92
N VAL A 78 13.76 3.30 -10.88
CA VAL A 78 15.07 3.96 -10.72
C VAL A 78 14.89 5.45 -10.44
N ASN A 79 14.02 6.10 -11.19
CA ASN A 79 13.76 7.55 -11.08
C ASN A 79 12.27 7.82 -10.89
N GLY A 80 11.63 7.14 -9.95
CA GLY A 80 10.21 7.31 -9.73
C GLY A 80 9.84 7.17 -8.25
N PRO A 81 8.54 7.30 -7.95
CA PRO A 81 8.07 7.14 -6.58
C PRO A 81 8.32 5.72 -6.07
N PRO A 82 8.41 5.53 -4.76
CA PRO A 82 8.58 4.19 -4.19
C PRO A 82 7.36 3.32 -4.48
N PRO A 83 7.55 1.98 -4.51
CA PRO A 83 6.45 1.05 -4.72
C PRO A 83 5.56 0.91 -3.51
N GLY A 84 4.43 0.22 -3.67
CA GLY A 84 3.61 -0.19 -2.56
C GLY A 84 2.67 0.86 -1.98
N GLU A 85 2.36 1.90 -2.73
CA GLU A 85 1.46 2.96 -2.26
C GLU A 85 0.11 2.41 -1.81
N GLU A 86 -0.54 1.59 -2.64
CA GLU A 86 -1.83 0.99 -2.28
C GLU A 86 -1.69 -0.08 -1.20
N LEU A 87 -0.61 -0.85 -1.24
CA LEU A 87 -0.31 -1.85 -0.22
C LEU A 87 -0.18 -1.19 1.15
N CYS A 88 0.52 -0.07 1.25
CA CYS A 88 0.69 0.67 2.50
C CYS A 88 -0.62 1.29 3.00
N LYS A 89 -1.49 1.70 2.09
CA LYS A 89 -2.80 2.24 2.46
C LYS A 89 -3.73 1.19 3.08
N ARG A 90 -3.68 -0.05 2.60
CA ARG A 90 -4.59 -1.13 3.02
C ARG A 90 -4.02 -2.07 4.08
N SER A 91 -2.75 -1.93 4.42
CA SER A 91 -2.09 -2.85 5.35
C SER A 91 -1.05 -2.16 6.19
N TYR A 92 -0.67 -2.83 7.29
CA TYR A 92 0.44 -2.43 8.15
C TYR A 92 1.60 -3.40 7.98
N SER A 93 2.82 -2.90 8.17
CA SER A 93 3.98 -3.76 8.40
C SER A 93 3.97 -4.27 9.84
N VAL A 94 4.77 -5.31 10.11
CA VAL A 94 4.95 -5.82 11.47
C VAL A 94 5.49 -4.72 12.39
N LEU A 95 6.44 -3.91 11.92
CA LEU A 95 7.00 -2.82 12.70
C LEU A 95 5.98 -1.73 13.03
N GLU A 96 5.11 -1.41 12.08
CA GLU A 96 4.03 -0.44 12.32
C GLU A 96 3.06 -0.93 13.39
N VAL A 97 2.67 -2.20 13.35
CA VAL A 97 1.80 -2.78 14.38
C VAL A 97 2.50 -2.80 15.74
N ALA A 98 3.76 -3.17 15.77
CA ALA A 98 4.57 -3.13 17.00
C ALA A 98 4.59 -1.73 17.60
N GLU A 99 4.76 -0.71 16.77
CA GLU A 99 4.76 0.69 17.22
C GLU A 99 3.38 1.13 17.71
N ILE A 100 2.32 0.75 17.02
CA ILE A 100 0.94 1.08 17.44
C ILE A 100 0.63 0.51 18.82
N LEU A 101 1.02 -0.75 19.05
CA LEU A 101 0.75 -1.46 20.30
C LEU A 101 1.80 -1.21 21.37
N LYS A 102 2.91 -0.56 21.04
CA LYS A 102 4.06 -0.36 21.93
C LYS A 102 4.60 -1.68 22.48
N VAL A 103 4.79 -2.64 21.59
CA VAL A 103 5.37 -3.95 21.88
C VAL A 103 6.54 -4.21 20.94
N ASP A 104 7.28 -5.27 21.24
CA ASP A 104 8.36 -5.72 20.36
C ASP A 104 7.79 -6.39 19.10
N SER A 105 8.52 -6.30 18.01
CA SER A 105 8.15 -6.99 16.77
C SER A 105 7.98 -8.51 16.96
N ASP A 106 8.76 -9.10 17.86
CA ASP A 106 8.64 -10.53 18.17
C ASP A 106 7.27 -10.88 18.75
N THR A 107 6.68 -9.99 19.52
CA THR A 107 5.32 -10.16 20.04
C THR A 107 4.31 -10.20 18.88
N VAL A 108 4.47 -9.33 17.87
CA VAL A 108 3.61 -9.31 16.70
C VAL A 108 3.77 -10.61 15.89
N TYR A 109 5.01 -11.04 15.66
CA TYR A 109 5.26 -12.31 14.97
C TYR A 109 4.65 -13.50 15.73
N THR A 110 4.69 -13.48 17.04
CA THR A 110 4.07 -14.52 17.89
C THR A 110 2.56 -14.55 17.71
N LEU A 111 1.91 -13.39 17.71
CA LEU A 111 0.47 -13.30 17.44
C LEU A 111 0.08 -13.86 16.07
N ILE A 112 0.91 -13.59 15.07
CA ILE A 112 0.72 -14.11 13.72
C ILE A 112 0.88 -15.64 13.70
N ARG A 113 1.93 -16.16 14.32
CA ARG A 113 2.18 -17.61 14.39
C ARG A 113 1.09 -18.36 15.14
N GLN A 114 0.51 -17.75 16.16
CA GLN A 114 -0.61 -18.33 16.93
C GLN A 114 -1.95 -18.23 16.20
N GLY A 115 -1.99 -17.61 15.02
CA GLY A 115 -3.22 -17.45 14.26
C GLY A 115 -4.18 -16.42 14.83
N LYS A 116 -3.75 -15.64 15.82
CA LYS A 116 -4.57 -14.59 16.42
C LYS A 116 -4.68 -13.35 15.53
N LEU A 117 -3.59 -13.00 14.88
CA LEU A 117 -3.50 -11.87 13.98
C LEU A 117 -3.18 -12.39 12.58
N LYS A 118 -4.06 -12.13 11.63
CA LYS A 118 -3.89 -12.58 10.25
C LYS A 118 -2.95 -11.66 9.51
N ALA A 119 -2.00 -12.26 8.79
CA ALA A 119 -1.07 -11.57 7.92
C ALA A 119 -1.01 -12.26 6.57
N GLU A 120 -0.69 -11.50 5.55
CA GLU A 120 -0.43 -12.03 4.22
C GLU A 120 1.03 -11.76 3.85
N THR A 121 1.61 -12.61 3.00
CA THR A 121 2.96 -12.41 2.51
C THR A 121 2.86 -11.79 1.12
N VAL A 122 3.44 -10.60 0.96
CA VAL A 122 3.56 -9.94 -0.32
C VAL A 122 5.06 -9.90 -0.65
N ASP A 123 5.44 -10.62 -1.70
CA ASP A 123 6.83 -10.89 -2.04
C ASP A 123 7.52 -11.59 -0.85
N PHE A 124 8.45 -10.95 -0.17
CA PHE A 124 9.12 -11.50 1.02
C PHE A 124 8.68 -10.81 2.31
N TRP A 125 7.66 -9.94 2.23
CA TRP A 125 7.27 -9.09 3.35
C TRP A 125 5.94 -9.53 3.92
N MET A 126 5.87 -9.59 5.23
CA MET A 126 4.61 -9.79 5.92
C MET A 126 3.86 -8.48 6.01
N ARG A 127 2.60 -8.51 5.55
CA ARG A 127 1.70 -7.36 5.62
C ARG A 127 0.46 -7.78 6.38
N ILE A 128 0.00 -6.92 7.25
CA ILE A 128 -1.18 -7.15 8.09
C ILE A 128 -2.29 -6.27 7.55
N PRO A 129 -3.33 -6.84 6.90
CA PRO A 129 -4.45 -6.03 6.43
C PRO A 129 -5.04 -5.21 7.57
N LYS A 130 -5.31 -3.94 7.32
CA LYS A 130 -5.84 -3.03 8.36
C LYS A 130 -7.16 -3.55 8.93
N GLU A 131 -7.99 -4.15 8.09
CA GLU A 131 -9.25 -4.76 8.51
C GLU A 131 -9.05 -5.92 9.49
N GLU A 132 -8.06 -6.76 9.23
CA GLU A 132 -7.74 -7.89 10.10
C GLU A 132 -7.14 -7.42 11.43
N PHE A 133 -6.31 -6.38 11.39
CA PHE A 133 -5.79 -5.76 12.61
C PHE A 133 -6.93 -5.19 13.46
N GLU A 134 -7.85 -4.44 12.87
CA GLU A 134 -9.00 -3.86 13.58
C GLU A 134 -9.89 -4.92 14.18
N ARG A 135 -10.17 -5.98 13.43
CA ARG A 135 -10.99 -7.10 13.90
C ARG A 135 -10.37 -7.77 15.11
N TRP A 136 -9.08 -8.09 15.01
CA TRP A 136 -8.35 -8.69 16.13
C TRP A 136 -8.29 -7.74 17.32
N TYR A 137 -7.98 -6.47 17.07
CA TYR A 137 -7.84 -5.47 18.13
C TYR A 137 -9.13 -5.34 18.96
N ARG A 138 -10.28 -5.34 18.32
CA ARG A 138 -11.58 -5.26 18.99
C ARG A 138 -11.93 -6.53 19.77
N SER A 139 -11.36 -7.66 19.40
CA SER A 139 -11.67 -8.95 20.00
C SER A 139 -10.88 -9.25 21.29
N GLN A 140 -9.95 -8.36 21.68
CA GLN A 140 -9.05 -8.61 22.79
C GLN A 140 -8.85 -7.35 23.64
N ASN A 141 -8.44 -7.53 24.90
CA ASN A 141 -8.21 -6.44 25.86
C ASN A 141 -6.76 -6.36 26.34
N ARG A 142 -5.95 -7.34 26.03
CA ARG A 142 -4.58 -7.43 26.54
C ARG A 142 -3.65 -6.39 25.95
N HIS A 143 -3.74 -6.20 24.65
CA HIS A 143 -2.90 -5.27 23.90
C HIS A 143 -3.74 -4.03 23.53
N ARG A 144 -3.79 -3.07 24.44
CA ARG A 144 -4.52 -1.81 24.24
C ARG A 144 -3.53 -0.67 24.06
N THR A 145 -3.85 0.26 23.17
CA THR A 145 -3.07 1.50 23.03
C THR A 145 -3.21 2.36 24.28
N ALA A 146 -2.25 3.27 24.50
CA ALA A 146 -2.31 4.17 25.65
C ALA A 146 -3.58 5.04 25.62
N ALA A 147 -3.96 5.52 24.45
CA ALA A 147 -5.17 6.33 24.28
C ALA A 147 -6.45 5.54 24.61
N ASP A 148 -6.51 4.29 24.20
CA ASP A 148 -7.67 3.45 24.49
C ASP A 148 -7.75 3.06 25.96
N ARG A 149 -6.62 2.82 26.61
CA ARG A 149 -6.57 2.55 28.06
C ARG A 149 -7.09 3.74 28.85
N GLU A 150 -6.76 4.94 28.43
CA GLU A 150 -7.25 6.15 29.09
C GLU A 150 -8.77 6.28 28.92
N ARG A 151 -9.28 6.06 27.71
CA ARG A 151 -10.74 6.05 27.47
C ARG A 151 -11.45 5.00 28.29
N ASP A 152 -10.89 3.80 28.38
CA ASP A 152 -11.47 2.70 29.16
C ASP A 152 -11.58 3.11 30.64
N ARG A 153 -10.54 3.75 31.19
CA ARG A 153 -10.57 4.25 32.58
C ARG A 153 -11.63 5.31 32.80
N GLU A 154 -11.78 6.22 31.85
CA GLU A 154 -12.80 7.25 31.92
C GLU A 154 -14.21 6.66 31.90
N ILE A 155 -14.44 5.67 31.04
CA ILE A 155 -15.73 4.97 30.94
C ILE A 155 -16.02 4.23 32.25
N GLU A 156 -15.04 3.53 32.81
CA GLU A 156 -15.20 2.81 34.09
C GLU A 156 -15.57 3.77 35.23
N ALA A 157 -14.87 4.91 35.30
CA ALA A 157 -15.16 5.92 36.31
C ALA A 157 -16.58 6.47 36.21
N GLN A 158 -17.05 6.71 34.99
CA GLN A 158 -18.42 7.17 34.77
C GLN A 158 -19.45 6.07 35.10
N THR A 159 -19.17 4.84 34.79
CA THR A 159 -20.06 3.70 35.06
C THR A 159 -20.20 3.44 36.55
N ILE A 160 -19.12 3.58 37.32
CA ILE A 160 -19.13 3.40 38.77
C ILE A 160 -19.94 4.53 39.47
N SER A 161 -19.83 5.74 38.97
CA SER A 161 -20.51 6.88 39.59
C SER A 161 -22.03 6.84 39.49
N ILE A 162 -22.61 6.21 38.46
CA ILE A 162 -24.06 6.11 38.27
C ILE A 162 -24.77 5.33 39.39
N PRO A 163 -24.30 4.13 39.80
CA PRO A 163 -24.93 3.40 40.90
C PRO A 163 -24.92 4.17 42.23
N GLU A 164 -23.88 4.93 42.52
CA GLU A 164 -23.81 5.74 43.72
C GLU A 164 -24.83 6.86 43.70
N MET A 165 -25.02 7.51 42.57
CA MET A 165 -26.03 8.54 42.40
C MET A 165 -27.45 7.99 42.57
N ALA A 166 -27.70 6.78 42.17
CA ALA A 166 -28.99 6.11 42.29
C ALA A 166 -29.34 5.76 43.75
N LYS A 167 -28.36 5.66 44.65
CA LYS A 167 -28.56 5.38 46.05
C LYS A 167 -28.95 6.63 46.86
N LEU A 168 -28.70 7.78 46.31
CA LEU A 168 -29.04 9.05 46.93
C LEU A 168 -30.46 9.46 46.61
#